data_644c2e89f7405111994ed97acaa73dcb
#
_entry.id   644c2e89f7405111994ed97acaa73dcb
#
_cell.length_a   1.000
_cell.length_b   1.000
_cell.length_c   1.000
_cell.angle_alpha   90.00
_cell.angle_beta   90.00
_cell.angle_gamma   90.00
#
_symmetry.space_group_name_H-M   'P 1'
#
loop_
_entity.id
_entity.type
_entity.pdbx_description
1 polymer ?
#
loop_
_entity_poly.entity_id
_entity_poly.type
_entity_poly.pdbx_seq_one_letter_code
_entity_poly.pdbx_strand_id
1 'polypeptide(L)'
;NSGDQEGFAYTQTTIFKGKRMSAKVAYIDPIKNRKNLNILTESLVTKIIFENKKAIGIEILRKGKNEKYFCNDEIILSGGAINSPQILELSGVGRPEILKRNNIEIIHELQGVGENLIDHLGPRLVYKVKKPGLSYNEKARGLGLIKQALNYAFKQDGFLNLPSAPVLGFFKTRPELASPDIQVHFIPYRVVLENGKRTLGKDPGITCTVNQNRPESRGNIHIKSNNPEEHPKINCNFLDNPLDRETLVDGVKLIRKIMGSEEVQNYCGEELQPGDNFSSDKDILQFIRDKAETLYHPSGTCKMGQDKFSVVDEKLKVKGLENLRVADASIMPTLISGNTNGPCMMIGERCAEFIINDN
;
A
#
# COMPACT_ATOMS: atom_id res chain seq x y z
N ASN A 1 20.56 -2.23 -0.37
CA ASN A 1 20.46 -3.22 0.71
C ASN A 1 21.84 -3.75 1.12
N SER A 2 22.72 -2.86 1.53
CA SER A 2 24.12 -3.17 1.86
C SER A 2 24.41 -3.15 3.38
N GLY A 3 23.38 -3.11 4.22
CA GLY A 3 23.54 -2.98 5.69
C GLY A 3 23.35 -1.54 6.17
N ASP A 4 23.81 -0.53 5.44
CA ASP A 4 23.44 0.86 5.65
C ASP A 4 22.38 1.26 4.61
N GLN A 5 21.22 1.70 5.12
CA GLN A 5 20.10 2.08 4.27
C GLN A 5 20.08 3.59 3.97
N GLU A 6 20.91 4.40 4.65
CA GLU A 6 20.92 5.85 4.46
C GLU A 6 21.55 6.24 3.12
N GLY A 7 20.87 7.11 2.37
CA GLY A 7 21.30 7.59 1.07
C GLY A 7 20.37 7.24 -0.07
N PHE A 8 20.86 7.38 -1.31
CA PHE A 8 20.09 7.12 -2.53
C PHE A 8 20.50 5.80 -3.19
N ALA A 9 19.51 5.11 -3.77
CA ALA A 9 19.73 3.94 -4.58
C ALA A 9 18.70 3.84 -5.73
N TYR A 10 19.04 3.09 -6.76
CA TYR A 10 18.06 2.68 -7.74
C TYR A 10 17.03 1.76 -7.11
N THR A 11 15.76 2.00 -7.46
CA THR A 11 14.64 1.19 -6.95
C THR A 11 14.77 -0.24 -7.43
N GLN A 12 14.80 -1.18 -6.48
CA GLN A 12 14.66 -2.60 -6.79
C GLN A 12 13.22 -2.88 -7.22
N THR A 13 13.04 -3.53 -8.36
CA THR A 13 11.73 -3.71 -8.97
C THR A 13 11.42 -5.17 -9.25
N THR A 14 10.13 -5.52 -9.19
CA THR A 14 9.62 -6.81 -9.65
C THR A 14 9.38 -6.78 -11.17
N ILE A 15 10.44 -6.55 -11.93
CA ILE A 15 10.43 -6.53 -13.40
C ILE A 15 11.36 -7.61 -13.92
N PHE A 16 10.90 -8.44 -14.82
CA PHE A 16 11.70 -9.45 -15.50
C PHE A 16 11.47 -9.40 -17.02
N LYS A 17 12.55 -9.31 -17.79
CA LYS A 17 12.49 -9.15 -19.26
C LYS A 17 11.52 -8.05 -19.70
N GLY A 18 11.66 -6.87 -19.09
CA GLY A 18 10.82 -5.69 -19.40
C GLY A 18 9.36 -5.76 -18.95
N LYS A 19 8.92 -6.83 -18.30
CA LYS A 19 7.53 -7.03 -17.88
C LYS A 19 7.41 -7.06 -16.37
N ARG A 20 6.35 -6.42 -15.86
CA ARG A 20 5.99 -6.46 -14.44
C ARG A 20 5.67 -7.89 -14.02
N MET A 21 6.39 -8.40 -13.03
CA MET A 21 6.14 -9.70 -12.39
C MET A 21 5.17 -9.51 -11.24
N SER A 22 3.87 -9.43 -11.57
CA SER A 22 2.83 -9.47 -10.53
C SER A 22 2.75 -10.86 -9.90
N ALA A 23 2.13 -10.97 -8.71
CA ALA A 23 1.89 -12.26 -8.07
C ALA A 23 1.16 -13.25 -9.02
N LYS A 24 0.20 -12.75 -9.84
CA LYS A 24 -0.43 -13.58 -10.87
C LYS A 24 0.59 -14.17 -11.85
N VAL A 25 1.47 -13.34 -12.39
CA VAL A 25 2.48 -13.77 -13.38
C VAL A 25 3.52 -14.71 -12.76
N ALA A 26 3.93 -14.43 -11.53
CA ALA A 26 4.98 -15.19 -10.86
C ALA A 26 4.48 -16.54 -10.28
N TYR A 27 3.27 -16.56 -9.71
CA TYR A 27 2.77 -17.72 -8.98
C TYR A 27 1.62 -18.45 -9.69
N ILE A 28 0.67 -17.74 -10.29
CA ILE A 28 -0.53 -18.37 -10.87
C ILE A 28 -0.28 -18.86 -12.30
N ASP A 29 0.29 -18.04 -13.18
CA ASP A 29 0.45 -18.41 -14.59
C ASP A 29 1.26 -19.70 -14.80
N PRO A 30 2.33 -20.00 -14.04
CA PRO A 30 3.07 -21.25 -14.17
C PRO A 30 2.27 -22.50 -13.79
N ILE A 31 1.25 -22.37 -12.93
CA ILE A 31 0.51 -23.51 -12.37
C ILE A 31 -0.96 -23.53 -12.74
N LYS A 32 -1.46 -22.57 -13.53
CA LYS A 32 -2.89 -22.40 -13.84
C LYS A 32 -3.58 -23.63 -14.46
N ASN A 33 -2.80 -24.54 -15.05
CA ASN A 33 -3.30 -25.76 -15.68
C ASN A 33 -3.30 -26.98 -14.73
N ARG A 34 -2.95 -26.80 -13.44
CA ARG A 34 -3.02 -27.89 -12.46
C ARG A 34 -4.47 -28.29 -12.23
N LYS A 35 -4.76 -29.59 -12.23
CA LYS A 35 -6.14 -30.13 -12.03
C LYS A 35 -6.72 -29.82 -10.64
N ASN A 36 -5.85 -29.63 -9.64
CA ASN A 36 -6.23 -29.32 -8.26
C ASN A 36 -6.29 -27.81 -7.97
N LEU A 37 -6.17 -26.93 -8.99
CA LEU A 37 -6.30 -25.50 -8.86
C LEU A 37 -7.54 -25.00 -9.59
N ASN A 38 -8.49 -24.43 -8.84
CA ASN A 38 -9.68 -23.79 -9.38
C ASN A 38 -9.62 -22.28 -9.08
N ILE A 39 -9.77 -21.46 -10.12
CA ILE A 39 -9.73 -19.99 -10.00
C ILE A 39 -11.10 -19.45 -10.41
N LEU A 40 -11.80 -18.85 -9.46
CA LEU A 40 -13.11 -18.22 -9.67
C LEU A 40 -12.93 -16.69 -9.69
N THR A 41 -13.00 -16.12 -10.87
CA THR A 41 -13.02 -14.66 -11.06
C THR A 41 -14.44 -14.11 -11.02
N GLU A 42 -14.59 -12.78 -10.88
CA GLU A 42 -15.90 -12.11 -10.81
C GLU A 42 -16.77 -12.65 -9.68
N SER A 43 -16.13 -12.95 -8.55
CA SER A 43 -16.75 -13.59 -7.38
C SER A 43 -16.47 -12.74 -6.14
N LEU A 44 -17.49 -12.09 -5.62
CA LEU A 44 -17.39 -11.32 -4.37
C LEU A 44 -17.65 -12.26 -3.20
N VAL A 45 -16.68 -12.45 -2.33
CA VAL A 45 -16.88 -13.15 -1.06
C VAL A 45 -17.72 -12.27 -0.15
N THR A 46 -18.90 -12.76 0.22
CA THR A 46 -19.86 -12.00 1.04
C THR A 46 -19.73 -12.32 2.52
N LYS A 47 -19.41 -13.56 2.87
CA LYS A 47 -19.13 -13.98 4.25
C LYS A 47 -18.47 -15.36 4.33
N ILE A 48 -17.93 -15.67 5.50
CA ILE A 48 -17.47 -16.99 5.90
C ILE A 48 -18.64 -17.72 6.57
N ILE A 49 -18.76 -19.02 6.32
CA ILE A 49 -19.75 -19.91 6.95
C ILE A 49 -19.07 -20.59 8.13
N PHE A 50 -19.66 -20.44 9.31
CA PHE A 50 -19.18 -21.06 10.55
C PHE A 50 -20.12 -22.13 11.08
N GLU A 51 -19.54 -23.16 11.69
CA GLU A 51 -20.19 -24.13 12.55
C GLU A 51 -19.39 -24.23 13.86
N ASN A 52 -20.01 -23.87 14.99
CA ASN A 52 -19.36 -23.88 16.30
C ASN A 52 -17.97 -23.23 16.30
N LYS A 53 -17.84 -22.02 15.78
CA LYS A 53 -16.57 -21.27 15.64
C LYS A 53 -15.54 -21.89 14.68
N LYS A 54 -15.87 -22.94 13.95
CA LYS A 54 -15.04 -23.52 12.92
C LYS A 54 -15.48 -22.97 11.56
N ALA A 55 -14.56 -22.42 10.79
CA ALA A 55 -14.81 -22.01 9.42
C ALA A 55 -14.93 -23.25 8.53
N ILE A 56 -16.07 -23.42 7.86
CA ILE A 56 -16.39 -24.58 7.04
C ILE A 56 -16.61 -24.25 5.57
N GLY A 57 -16.72 -22.98 5.21
CA GLY A 57 -16.97 -22.56 3.83
C GLY A 57 -17.12 -21.06 3.69
N ILE A 58 -17.39 -20.63 2.47
CA ILE A 58 -17.66 -19.24 2.11
C ILE A 58 -18.94 -19.12 1.31
N GLU A 59 -19.58 -17.97 1.41
CA GLU A 59 -20.63 -17.55 0.49
C GLU A 59 -20.08 -16.49 -0.44
N ILE A 60 -20.40 -16.59 -1.72
CA ILE A 60 -19.99 -15.63 -2.74
C ILE A 60 -21.20 -15.13 -3.52
N LEU A 61 -21.13 -13.87 -3.97
CA LEU A 61 -22.02 -13.31 -4.98
C LEU A 61 -21.30 -13.37 -6.33
N ARG A 62 -21.86 -14.12 -7.27
CA ARG A 62 -21.32 -14.29 -8.61
C ARG A 62 -22.40 -14.20 -9.66
N LYS A 63 -22.25 -13.29 -10.63
CA LYS A 63 -23.26 -13.06 -11.69
C LYS A 63 -24.68 -12.86 -11.14
N GLY A 64 -24.79 -12.12 -10.01
CA GLY A 64 -26.08 -11.85 -9.34
C GLY A 64 -26.69 -13.03 -8.58
N LYS A 65 -25.95 -14.13 -8.38
CA LYS A 65 -26.39 -15.31 -7.62
C LYS A 65 -25.50 -15.58 -6.43
N ASN A 66 -26.09 -15.96 -5.32
CA ASN A 66 -25.36 -16.45 -4.16
C ASN A 66 -25.02 -17.93 -4.34
N GLU A 67 -23.73 -18.25 -4.19
CA GLU A 67 -23.19 -19.61 -4.24
C GLU A 67 -22.44 -19.91 -2.96
N LYS A 68 -22.42 -21.17 -2.51
CA LYS A 68 -21.68 -21.62 -1.31
C LYS A 68 -20.61 -22.61 -1.72
N TYR A 69 -19.43 -22.44 -1.15
CA TYR A 69 -18.30 -23.34 -1.31
C TYR A 69 -17.83 -23.79 0.06
N PHE A 70 -17.70 -25.09 0.25
CA PHE A 70 -17.23 -25.68 1.51
C PHE A 70 -15.79 -26.14 1.38
N CYS A 71 -15.03 -26.06 2.48
CA CYS A 71 -13.65 -26.53 2.54
C CYS A 71 -13.53 -27.72 3.49
N ASN A 72 -12.56 -28.60 3.22
CA ASN A 72 -12.22 -29.72 4.09
C ASN A 72 -11.23 -29.31 5.18
N ASP A 73 -10.28 -28.44 4.84
CA ASP A 73 -9.16 -28.07 5.70
C ASP A 73 -9.34 -26.67 6.29
N GLU A 74 -8.94 -25.64 5.58
CA GLU A 74 -9.00 -24.27 6.11
C GLU A 74 -9.30 -23.20 5.05
N ILE A 75 -9.70 -22.04 5.50
CA ILE A 75 -9.95 -20.83 4.70
C ILE A 75 -8.81 -19.84 4.97
N ILE A 76 -8.24 -19.29 3.91
CA ILE A 76 -7.21 -18.25 3.98
C ILE A 76 -7.77 -16.95 3.40
N LEU A 77 -7.92 -15.92 4.24
CA LEU A 77 -8.28 -14.58 3.79
C LEU A 77 -7.03 -13.86 3.29
N SER A 78 -7.09 -13.36 2.06
CA SER A 78 -6.04 -12.55 1.44
C SER A 78 -6.65 -11.34 0.73
N GLY A 79 -7.69 -10.74 1.34
CA GLY A 79 -8.43 -9.60 0.79
C GLY A 79 -7.74 -8.26 0.98
N GLY A 80 -6.59 -8.23 1.66
CA GLY A 80 -5.84 -7.03 2.00
C GLY A 80 -6.43 -6.27 3.18
N ALA A 81 -5.77 -5.17 3.56
CA ALA A 81 -6.10 -4.40 4.75
C ALA A 81 -7.52 -3.79 4.75
N ILE A 82 -8.20 -3.79 3.61
CA ILE A 82 -9.57 -3.26 3.48
C ILE A 82 -10.59 -4.39 3.55
N ASN A 83 -10.44 -5.41 2.72
CA ASN A 83 -11.50 -6.41 2.56
C ASN A 83 -11.40 -7.56 3.58
N SER A 84 -10.22 -7.91 4.08
CA SER A 84 -10.10 -8.96 5.09
C SER A 84 -10.86 -8.64 6.38
N PRO A 85 -10.70 -7.44 7.01
CA PRO A 85 -11.54 -7.07 8.16
C PRO A 85 -13.01 -6.92 7.79
N GLN A 86 -13.34 -6.41 6.59
CA GLN A 86 -14.73 -6.32 6.12
C GLN A 86 -15.40 -7.70 6.06
N ILE A 87 -14.73 -8.70 5.49
CA ILE A 87 -15.26 -10.07 5.40
C ILE A 87 -15.44 -10.66 6.82
N LEU A 88 -14.48 -10.44 7.72
CA LEU A 88 -14.61 -10.90 9.11
C LEU A 88 -15.85 -10.29 9.79
N GLU A 89 -16.02 -8.97 9.72
CA GLU A 89 -17.19 -8.29 10.31
C GLU A 89 -18.50 -8.74 9.69
N LEU A 90 -18.60 -8.84 8.35
CA LEU A 90 -19.78 -9.37 7.66
C LEU A 90 -20.09 -10.82 8.05
N SER A 91 -19.10 -11.56 8.54
CA SER A 91 -19.23 -12.94 9.00
C SER A 91 -19.50 -13.07 10.51
N GLY A 92 -19.73 -11.96 11.22
CA GLY A 92 -19.99 -11.97 12.65
C GLY A 92 -18.74 -12.06 13.54
N VAL A 93 -17.56 -11.75 12.98
CA VAL A 93 -16.27 -11.74 13.71
C VAL A 93 -15.77 -10.31 13.82
N GLY A 94 -15.76 -9.75 15.03
CA GLY A 94 -15.32 -8.37 15.24
C GLY A 94 -15.82 -7.78 16.55
N ARG A 95 -15.87 -6.46 16.61
CA ARG A 95 -16.35 -5.72 17.77
C ARG A 95 -17.86 -5.81 17.91
N PRO A 96 -18.39 -6.21 19.08
CA PRO A 96 -19.83 -6.39 19.29
C PRO A 96 -20.68 -5.18 18.93
N GLU A 97 -20.20 -3.96 19.23
CA GLU A 97 -20.91 -2.73 18.93
C GLU A 97 -21.02 -2.44 17.42
N ILE A 98 -20.02 -2.81 16.64
CA ILE A 98 -20.04 -2.69 15.16
C ILE A 98 -21.02 -3.70 14.59
N LEU A 99 -20.94 -4.96 15.02
CA LEU A 99 -21.79 -6.05 14.53
C LEU A 99 -23.27 -5.79 14.85
N LYS A 100 -23.59 -5.46 16.10
CA LYS A 100 -24.96 -5.15 16.54
C LYS A 100 -25.57 -3.97 15.78
N ARG A 101 -24.79 -2.88 15.60
CA ARG A 101 -25.26 -1.69 14.86
C ARG A 101 -25.67 -2.03 13.43
N ASN A 102 -25.01 -3.02 12.82
CA ASN A 102 -25.25 -3.46 11.44
C ASN A 102 -26.16 -4.70 11.35
N ASN A 103 -26.85 -5.11 12.44
CA ASN A 103 -27.73 -6.25 12.52
C ASN A 103 -27.05 -7.58 12.08
N ILE A 104 -25.78 -7.75 12.48
CA ILE A 104 -24.99 -8.95 12.24
C ILE A 104 -24.93 -9.76 13.54
N GLU A 105 -25.26 -11.06 13.46
CA GLU A 105 -25.11 -11.99 14.55
C GLU A 105 -23.64 -12.15 14.97
N ILE A 106 -23.36 -12.13 16.27
CA ILE A 106 -22.03 -12.27 16.80
C ILE A 106 -21.65 -13.74 16.86
N ILE A 107 -20.73 -14.16 16.02
CA ILE A 107 -20.12 -15.49 16.05
C ILE A 107 -18.92 -15.50 17.01
N HIS A 108 -18.08 -14.46 16.92
CA HIS A 108 -16.91 -14.35 17.78
C HIS A 108 -16.52 -12.89 18.01
N GLU A 109 -16.38 -12.53 19.29
CA GLU A 109 -15.89 -11.20 19.69
C GLU A 109 -14.38 -11.13 19.49
N LEU A 110 -13.91 -10.20 18.66
CA LEU A 110 -12.51 -9.97 18.38
C LEU A 110 -12.24 -8.49 18.17
N GLN A 111 -11.79 -7.82 19.24
CA GLN A 111 -11.72 -6.35 19.35
C GLN A 111 -10.79 -5.66 18.33
N GLY A 112 -9.83 -6.40 17.77
CA GLY A 112 -8.83 -5.84 16.85
C GLY A 112 -9.25 -5.82 15.39
N VAL A 113 -10.35 -6.46 15.01
CA VAL A 113 -10.77 -6.48 13.61
C VAL A 113 -11.14 -5.08 13.16
N GLY A 114 -10.50 -4.63 12.08
CA GLY A 114 -10.67 -3.30 11.50
C GLY A 114 -9.91 -2.19 12.21
N GLU A 115 -9.29 -2.45 13.35
CA GLU A 115 -8.50 -1.48 14.11
C GLU A 115 -7.04 -1.44 13.65
N ASN A 116 -6.27 -0.45 14.13
CA ASN A 116 -4.84 -0.32 13.83
C ASN A 116 -4.54 -0.11 12.33
N LEU A 117 -5.43 0.53 11.58
CA LEU A 117 -5.11 0.93 10.20
C LEU A 117 -3.90 1.86 10.19
N ILE A 118 -2.91 1.48 9.40
CA ILE A 118 -1.68 2.24 9.18
C ILE A 118 -1.47 2.38 7.68
N ASP A 119 -1.03 3.57 7.24
CA ASP A 119 -0.66 3.80 5.84
C ASP A 119 0.41 4.88 5.75
N HIS A 120 1.19 4.88 4.67
CA HIS A 120 2.12 5.95 4.38
C HIS A 120 1.40 7.15 3.76
N LEU A 121 1.57 8.32 4.35
CA LEU A 121 1.13 9.61 3.82
C LEU A 121 2.32 10.32 3.19
N GLY A 122 2.14 10.85 1.97
CA GLY A 122 3.22 11.54 1.26
C GLY A 122 2.79 12.83 0.58
N PRO A 123 3.31 14.01 1.02
CA PRO A 123 3.26 15.23 0.24
C PRO A 123 4.16 15.11 -0.99
N ARG A 124 3.78 15.81 -2.05
CA ARG A 124 4.51 15.85 -3.32
C ARG A 124 5.04 17.25 -3.57
N LEU A 125 6.37 17.36 -3.64
CA LEU A 125 7.04 18.58 -4.07
C LEU A 125 7.33 18.46 -5.56
N VAL A 126 7.11 19.53 -6.31
CA VAL A 126 7.30 19.54 -7.76
C VAL A 126 8.30 20.61 -8.13
N TYR A 127 9.28 20.24 -8.92
CA TYR A 127 10.36 21.14 -9.37
C TYR A 127 10.38 21.22 -10.90
N LYS A 128 10.68 22.40 -11.42
CA LYS A 128 10.93 22.63 -12.84
C LYS A 128 12.24 21.99 -13.26
N VAL A 129 12.30 21.44 -14.46
CA VAL A 129 13.53 20.94 -15.06
C VAL A 129 14.11 21.98 -16.00
N LYS A 130 15.41 22.29 -15.85
CA LYS A 130 16.14 23.26 -16.66
C LYS A 130 16.68 22.68 -17.96
N LYS A 131 17.10 21.40 -17.94
CA LYS A 131 17.73 20.75 -19.10
C LYS A 131 16.76 19.86 -19.84
N PRO A 132 16.65 19.97 -21.18
CA PRO A 132 15.82 19.07 -21.98
C PRO A 132 16.21 17.59 -21.83
N GLY A 133 15.24 16.71 -21.98
CA GLY A 133 15.46 15.26 -22.01
C GLY A 133 15.55 14.56 -20.66
N LEU A 134 15.51 15.30 -19.55
CA LEU A 134 15.55 14.73 -18.21
C LEU A 134 14.16 14.25 -17.73
N SER A 135 13.10 14.93 -18.16
CA SER A 135 11.75 14.60 -17.73
C SER A 135 11.06 13.64 -18.68
N TYR A 136 10.29 12.68 -18.15
CA TYR A 136 9.44 11.81 -18.95
C TYR A 136 8.26 12.56 -19.59
N ASN A 137 7.89 13.75 -19.08
CA ASN A 137 6.87 14.59 -19.70
C ASN A 137 7.18 14.90 -21.16
N GLU A 138 8.46 15.11 -21.49
CA GLU A 138 8.92 15.35 -22.86
C GLU A 138 8.90 14.08 -23.71
N LYS A 139 9.33 12.93 -23.12
CA LYS A 139 9.45 11.65 -23.83
C LYS A 139 8.09 10.96 -24.05
N ALA A 140 7.09 11.29 -23.25
CA ALA A 140 5.77 10.66 -23.27
C ALA A 140 4.78 11.27 -24.27
N ARG A 141 5.24 12.07 -25.25
CA ARG A 141 4.39 12.79 -26.21
C ARG A 141 4.92 12.72 -27.63
N GLY A 142 3.99 12.84 -28.59
CA GLY A 142 4.30 12.93 -30.02
C GLY A 142 5.26 11.82 -30.49
N LEU A 143 6.24 12.20 -31.32
CA LEU A 143 7.26 11.28 -31.85
C LEU A 143 8.12 10.63 -30.74
N GLY A 144 8.29 11.33 -29.60
CA GLY A 144 8.98 10.78 -28.43
C GLY A 144 8.31 9.54 -27.90
N LEU A 145 6.98 9.56 -27.73
CA LEU A 145 6.21 8.41 -27.27
C LEU A 145 6.29 7.23 -28.24
N ILE A 146 6.18 7.51 -29.55
CA ILE A 146 6.32 6.47 -30.59
C ILE A 146 7.70 5.81 -30.51
N LYS A 147 8.77 6.61 -30.39
CA LYS A 147 10.12 6.10 -30.22
C LYS A 147 10.27 5.21 -28.98
N GLN A 148 9.69 5.62 -27.84
CA GLN A 148 9.72 4.83 -26.61
C GLN A 148 8.90 3.54 -26.73
N ALA A 149 7.73 3.61 -27.37
CA ALA A 149 6.91 2.42 -27.62
C ALA A 149 7.63 1.39 -28.50
N LEU A 150 8.28 1.83 -29.55
CA LEU A 150 9.09 0.97 -30.44
C LEU A 150 10.32 0.38 -29.68
N ASN A 151 11.02 1.23 -28.92
CA ASN A 151 12.14 0.77 -28.11
C ASN A 151 11.72 -0.30 -27.10
N TYR A 152 10.60 -0.10 -26.42
CA TYR A 152 10.05 -1.10 -25.51
C TYR A 152 9.61 -2.37 -26.24
N ALA A 153 8.93 -2.26 -27.37
CA ALA A 153 8.44 -3.41 -28.13
C ALA A 153 9.58 -4.30 -28.64
N PHE A 154 10.68 -3.71 -29.13
CA PHE A 154 11.78 -4.45 -29.75
C PHE A 154 12.93 -4.78 -28.78
N LYS A 155 13.20 -3.90 -27.81
CA LYS A 155 14.37 -4.04 -26.90
C LYS A 155 13.98 -4.27 -25.45
N GLN A 156 12.67 -4.08 -25.10
CA GLN A 156 12.17 -4.10 -23.73
C GLN A 156 12.94 -3.11 -22.82
N ASP A 157 13.27 -1.95 -23.37
CA ASP A 157 14.08 -0.90 -22.72
C ASP A 157 13.40 0.47 -22.81
N GLY A 158 13.98 1.47 -22.10
CA GLY A 158 13.46 2.83 -22.04
C GLY A 158 12.54 3.08 -20.85
N PHE A 159 11.96 4.29 -20.78
CA PHE A 159 11.20 4.69 -19.59
C PHE A 159 9.94 3.85 -19.34
N LEU A 160 9.39 3.17 -20.36
CA LEU A 160 8.25 2.25 -20.19
C LEU A 160 8.61 0.96 -19.43
N ASN A 161 9.90 0.67 -19.31
CA ASN A 161 10.42 -0.46 -18.52
C ASN A 161 10.81 -0.05 -17.08
N LEU A 162 10.78 1.23 -16.75
CA LEU A 162 11.20 1.71 -15.44
C LEU A 162 9.98 1.89 -14.50
N PRO A 163 10.19 1.77 -13.18
CA PRO A 163 9.16 2.14 -12.21
C PRO A 163 8.88 3.64 -12.27
N SER A 164 7.76 4.07 -11.73
CA SER A 164 7.40 5.49 -11.66
C SER A 164 8.42 6.32 -10.85
N ALA A 165 9.03 5.72 -9.83
CA ALA A 165 10.12 6.29 -9.05
C ALA A 165 11.37 5.40 -9.20
N PRO A 166 12.23 5.66 -10.20
CA PRO A 166 13.43 4.85 -10.44
C PRO A 166 14.53 5.04 -9.39
N VAL A 167 14.46 6.10 -8.59
CA VAL A 167 15.39 6.38 -7.51
C VAL A 167 14.63 6.58 -6.22
N LEU A 168 15.08 5.91 -5.18
CA LEU A 168 14.62 6.05 -3.80
C LEU A 168 15.75 6.57 -2.92
N GLY A 169 15.39 7.34 -1.91
CA GLY A 169 16.30 7.75 -0.84
C GLY A 169 15.71 7.39 0.52
N PHE A 170 16.57 7.08 1.47
CA PHE A 170 16.22 6.88 2.86
C PHE A 170 17.10 7.77 3.72
N PHE A 171 16.50 8.54 4.61
CA PHE A 171 17.23 9.53 5.42
C PHE A 171 16.70 9.58 6.84
N LYS A 172 17.56 10.08 7.72
CA LYS A 172 17.21 10.42 9.08
C LYS A 172 16.86 11.91 9.15
N THR A 173 15.67 12.23 9.68
CA THR A 173 15.31 13.62 9.97
C THR A 173 16.06 14.15 11.19
N ARG A 174 16.50 13.24 12.07
CA ARG A 174 17.25 13.53 13.30
C ARG A 174 18.47 12.61 13.39
N PRO A 175 19.67 13.15 13.69
CA PRO A 175 20.92 12.39 13.65
C PRO A 175 21.01 11.26 14.69
N GLU A 176 20.26 11.36 15.80
CA GLU A 176 20.24 10.35 16.88
C GLU A 176 19.45 9.08 16.53
N LEU A 177 18.68 9.07 15.44
CA LEU A 177 17.91 7.90 15.06
C LEU A 177 18.82 6.74 14.63
N ALA A 178 18.49 5.53 15.07
CA ALA A 178 19.25 4.33 14.73
C ALA A 178 19.13 3.95 13.24
N SER A 179 18.02 4.30 12.59
CA SER A 179 17.74 4.01 11.18
C SER A 179 16.95 5.14 10.53
N PRO A 180 16.98 5.26 9.18
CA PRO A 180 16.19 6.23 8.44
C PRO A 180 14.71 6.18 8.82
N ASP A 181 14.12 7.33 9.06
CA ASP A 181 12.72 7.50 9.43
C ASP A 181 11.86 8.06 8.31
N ILE A 182 12.47 8.50 7.21
CA ILE A 182 11.77 8.92 5.99
C ILE A 182 12.28 8.17 4.76
N GLN A 183 11.37 8.00 3.79
CA GLN A 183 11.65 7.55 2.44
C GLN A 183 11.32 8.68 1.47
N VAL A 184 12.18 8.87 0.46
CA VAL A 184 11.99 9.86 -0.61
C VAL A 184 11.91 9.14 -1.94
N HIS A 185 10.91 9.47 -2.73
CA HIS A 185 10.73 8.96 -4.10
C HIS A 185 11.06 10.06 -5.09
N PHE A 186 12.03 9.83 -5.97
CA PHE A 186 12.33 10.70 -7.10
C PHE A 186 11.62 10.21 -8.36
N ILE A 187 10.67 11.01 -8.82
CA ILE A 187 9.77 10.69 -9.93
C ILE A 187 10.12 11.64 -11.09
N PRO A 188 10.68 11.14 -12.20
CA PRO A 188 11.20 11.99 -13.29
C PRO A 188 10.09 12.52 -14.20
N TYR A 189 8.96 12.88 -13.62
CA TYR A 189 7.85 13.53 -14.31
C TYR A 189 6.97 14.34 -13.34
N ARG A 190 6.22 15.26 -13.93
CA ARG A 190 5.20 16.06 -13.26
C ARG A 190 3.81 15.59 -13.66
N VAL A 191 2.97 15.39 -12.65
CA VAL A 191 1.54 15.15 -12.82
C VAL A 191 0.78 16.44 -12.52
N VAL A 192 -0.24 16.74 -13.31
CA VAL A 192 -1.18 17.83 -13.08
C VAL A 192 -2.60 17.30 -13.00
N LEU A 193 -3.46 18.04 -12.32
CA LEU A 193 -4.88 17.73 -12.27
C LEU A 193 -5.61 18.54 -13.34
N GLU A 194 -6.09 17.89 -14.38
CA GLU A 194 -6.88 18.50 -15.45
C GLU A 194 -8.27 17.86 -15.46
N ASN A 195 -9.32 18.68 -15.31
CA ASN A 195 -10.71 18.22 -15.26
C ASN A 195 -10.96 17.08 -14.25
N GLY A 196 -10.36 17.16 -13.07
CA GLY A 196 -10.46 16.13 -12.02
C GLY A 196 -9.70 14.83 -12.30
N LYS A 197 -8.96 14.75 -13.41
CA LYS A 197 -8.13 13.59 -13.77
C LYS A 197 -6.65 13.91 -13.68
N ARG A 198 -5.89 12.96 -13.20
CA ARG A 198 -4.42 13.07 -13.20
C ARG A 198 -3.89 12.80 -14.60
N THR A 199 -3.17 13.77 -15.12
CA THR A 199 -2.51 13.69 -16.43
C THR A 199 -1.03 14.07 -16.31
N LEU A 200 -0.22 13.65 -17.27
CA LEU A 200 1.16 14.12 -17.36
C LEU A 200 1.15 15.61 -17.76
N GLY A 201 1.79 16.45 -16.94
CA GLY A 201 1.94 17.88 -17.23
C GLY A 201 2.59 18.17 -18.57
N LYS A 202 2.27 19.30 -19.19
CA LYS A 202 2.86 19.70 -20.49
C LYS A 202 4.32 20.09 -20.34
N ASP A 203 4.61 20.82 -19.27
CA ASP A 203 5.95 21.31 -19.00
C ASP A 203 6.81 20.24 -18.29
N PRO A 204 8.11 20.18 -18.62
CA PRO A 204 9.03 19.27 -17.96
C PRO A 204 9.13 19.56 -16.47
N GLY A 205 9.07 18.50 -15.67
CA GLY A 205 9.22 18.60 -14.23
C GLY A 205 9.61 17.27 -13.62
N ILE A 206 10.00 17.32 -12.35
CA ILE A 206 10.19 16.16 -11.49
C ILE A 206 9.33 16.30 -10.24
N THR A 207 8.98 15.18 -9.66
CA THR A 207 8.23 15.15 -8.40
C THR A 207 9.06 14.42 -7.35
N CYS A 208 9.19 15.02 -6.16
CA CYS A 208 9.76 14.39 -5.00
C CYS A 208 8.63 14.12 -4.01
N THR A 209 8.44 12.86 -3.62
CA THR A 209 7.47 12.50 -2.57
C THR A 209 8.23 12.03 -1.35
N VAL A 210 7.90 12.55 -0.18
CA VAL A 210 8.46 12.07 1.09
C VAL A 210 7.38 11.42 1.93
N ASN A 211 7.70 10.33 2.58
CA ASN A 211 6.84 9.72 3.59
C ASN A 211 7.64 9.30 4.82
N GLN A 212 6.98 9.32 5.96
CA GLN A 212 7.52 8.73 7.17
C GLN A 212 7.48 7.21 7.05
N ASN A 213 8.58 6.52 7.40
CA ASN A 213 8.69 5.07 7.27
C ASN A 213 7.83 4.31 8.30
N ARG A 214 7.72 4.83 9.50
CA ARG A 214 7.03 4.20 10.62
C ARG A 214 6.09 5.20 11.28
N PRO A 215 4.92 5.50 10.66
CA PRO A 215 3.94 6.42 11.23
C PRO A 215 3.34 5.86 12.51
N GLU A 216 3.05 6.77 13.45
CA GLU A 216 2.46 6.46 14.76
C GLU A 216 0.95 6.70 14.81
N SER A 217 0.39 7.47 13.88
CA SER A 217 -1.06 7.67 13.76
C SER A 217 -1.75 6.34 13.41
N ARG A 218 -2.89 6.11 14.03
CA ARG A 218 -3.69 4.89 13.84
C ARG A 218 -5.12 5.25 13.45
N GLY A 219 -5.60 4.53 12.45
CA GLY A 219 -6.97 4.61 11.97
C GLY A 219 -7.73 3.31 12.14
N ASN A 220 -8.87 3.21 11.46
CA ASN A 220 -9.71 2.03 11.47
C ASN A 220 -10.50 1.86 10.16
N ILE A 221 -11.00 0.64 9.96
CA ILE A 221 -11.89 0.28 8.85
C ILE A 221 -13.03 -0.55 9.40
N HIS A 222 -14.27 -0.11 9.20
CA HIS A 222 -15.44 -0.83 9.67
C HIS A 222 -16.56 -0.81 8.62
N ILE A 223 -17.37 -1.87 8.59
CA ILE A 223 -18.57 -1.92 7.77
C ILE A 223 -19.57 -0.80 8.15
N LYS A 224 -20.34 -0.34 7.18
CA LYS A 224 -21.41 0.65 7.36
C LYS A 224 -22.80 0.00 7.42
N SER A 225 -22.92 -1.18 6.85
CA SER A 225 -24.13 -1.99 6.82
C SER A 225 -23.78 -3.48 6.67
N ASN A 226 -24.78 -4.34 6.63
CA ASN A 226 -24.63 -5.76 6.31
C ASN A 226 -24.61 -6.06 4.81
N ASN A 227 -24.62 -5.05 3.95
CA ASN A 227 -24.49 -5.22 2.51
C ASN A 227 -23.03 -5.41 2.10
N PRO A 228 -22.64 -6.59 1.57
CA PRO A 228 -21.26 -6.87 1.18
C PRO A 228 -20.76 -6.05 -0.02
N GLU A 229 -21.67 -5.48 -0.82
CA GLU A 229 -21.31 -4.62 -1.96
C GLU A 229 -21.02 -3.18 -1.53
N GLU A 230 -21.37 -2.81 -0.30
CA GLU A 230 -21.08 -1.48 0.22
C GLU A 230 -19.65 -1.39 0.77
N HIS A 231 -18.87 -0.41 0.25
CA HIS A 231 -17.52 -0.16 0.74
C HIS A 231 -17.52 0.22 2.22
N PRO A 232 -16.58 -0.31 3.02
CA PRO A 232 -16.47 0.03 4.43
C PRO A 232 -16.16 1.52 4.65
N LYS A 233 -16.38 2.01 5.84
CA LYS A 233 -15.90 3.32 6.29
C LYS A 233 -14.40 3.18 6.59
N ILE A 234 -13.59 3.95 5.86
CA ILE A 234 -12.14 4.02 6.05
C ILE A 234 -11.81 5.33 6.75
N ASN A 235 -11.22 5.26 7.92
CA ASN A 235 -10.68 6.39 8.65
C ASN A 235 -9.19 6.19 8.84
N CYS A 236 -8.39 6.87 8.02
CA CYS A 236 -6.92 6.76 8.09
C CYS A 236 -6.34 7.49 9.30
N ASN A 237 -7.02 8.51 9.81
CA ASN A 237 -6.59 9.33 10.95
C ASN A 237 -5.15 9.86 10.81
N PHE A 238 -4.74 10.22 9.59
CA PHE A 238 -3.41 10.73 9.30
C PHE A 238 -3.09 11.98 10.13
N LEU A 239 -1.81 12.12 10.51
CA LEU A 239 -1.28 13.29 11.23
C LEU A 239 -1.90 13.50 12.62
N ASP A 240 -2.52 12.49 13.21
CA ASP A 240 -3.03 12.56 14.57
C ASP A 240 -1.89 12.65 15.59
N ASN A 241 -0.84 11.84 15.40
CA ASN A 241 0.34 11.88 16.26
C ASN A 241 1.25 13.08 15.92
N PRO A 242 1.74 13.82 16.95
CA PRO A 242 2.70 14.92 16.75
C PRO A 242 3.95 14.52 15.99
N LEU A 243 4.52 13.34 16.30
CA LEU A 243 5.73 12.83 15.66
C LEU A 243 5.56 12.73 14.12
N ASP A 244 4.39 12.31 13.65
CA ASP A 244 4.13 12.18 12.22
C ASP A 244 4.13 13.55 11.53
N ARG A 245 3.59 14.57 12.21
CA ARG A 245 3.59 15.95 11.71
C ARG A 245 5.01 16.51 11.62
N GLU A 246 5.78 16.37 12.68
CA GLU A 246 7.16 16.85 12.76
C GLU A 246 8.06 16.16 11.73
N THR A 247 8.01 14.83 11.67
CA THR A 247 8.82 14.04 10.73
C THR A 247 8.52 14.39 9.26
N LEU A 248 7.26 14.61 8.90
CA LEU A 248 6.93 15.00 7.52
C LEU A 248 7.33 16.44 7.20
N VAL A 249 7.21 17.38 8.14
CA VAL A 249 7.70 18.75 7.97
C VAL A 249 9.21 18.76 7.76
N ASP A 250 9.96 18.03 8.58
CA ASP A 250 11.41 17.91 8.46
C ASP A 250 11.82 17.19 7.16
N GLY A 251 11.04 16.21 6.74
CA GLY A 251 11.22 15.54 5.45
C GLY A 251 11.05 16.49 4.26
N VAL A 252 10.08 17.40 4.28
CA VAL A 252 9.92 18.46 3.27
C VAL A 252 11.12 19.38 3.26
N LYS A 253 11.58 19.84 4.44
CA LYS A 253 12.79 20.67 4.55
C LYS A 253 14.02 19.97 4.00
N LEU A 254 14.19 18.67 4.28
CA LEU A 254 15.31 17.88 3.76
C LEU A 254 15.28 17.79 2.23
N ILE A 255 14.10 17.54 1.63
CA ILE A 255 13.99 17.58 0.16
C ILE A 255 14.40 18.93 -0.38
N ARG A 256 13.94 20.03 0.22
CA ARG A 256 14.35 21.39 -0.19
C ARG A 256 15.85 21.61 -0.10
N LYS A 257 16.49 21.11 0.96
CA LYS A 257 17.95 21.16 1.11
C LYS A 257 18.66 20.39 -0.01
N ILE A 258 18.20 19.18 -0.33
CA ILE A 258 18.75 18.35 -1.42
C ILE A 258 18.57 19.05 -2.76
N MET A 259 17.36 19.53 -3.05
CA MET A 259 17.03 20.17 -4.31
C MET A 259 17.70 21.53 -4.48
N GLY A 260 18.08 22.19 -3.37
CA GLY A 260 18.83 23.45 -3.35
C GLY A 260 20.35 23.28 -3.45
N SER A 261 20.89 22.05 -3.48
CA SER A 261 22.32 21.82 -3.64
C SER A 261 22.80 22.27 -5.04
N GLU A 262 24.06 22.70 -5.14
CA GLU A 262 24.65 23.19 -6.39
C GLU A 262 24.55 22.16 -7.51
N GLU A 263 24.81 20.89 -7.20
CA GLU A 263 24.77 19.78 -8.16
C GLU A 263 23.39 19.62 -8.76
N VAL A 264 22.33 19.68 -7.94
CA VAL A 264 20.93 19.51 -8.40
C VAL A 264 20.45 20.78 -9.10
N GLN A 265 20.82 21.95 -8.64
CA GLN A 265 20.44 23.23 -9.24
C GLN A 265 20.93 23.40 -10.69
N ASN A 266 21.96 22.67 -11.11
CA ASN A 266 22.40 22.59 -12.51
C ASN A 266 21.35 21.92 -13.43
N TYR A 267 20.43 21.14 -12.88
CA TYR A 267 19.42 20.35 -13.62
C TYR A 267 17.99 20.80 -13.33
N CYS A 268 17.71 21.18 -12.09
CA CYS A 268 16.40 21.54 -11.60
C CYS A 268 16.33 23.04 -11.28
N GLY A 269 15.15 23.61 -11.42
CA GLY A 269 14.88 25.02 -11.16
C GLY A 269 14.01 25.23 -9.94
N GLU A 270 13.13 26.20 -10.04
CA GLU A 270 12.20 26.61 -9.00
C GLU A 270 11.27 25.48 -8.52
N GLU A 271 10.90 25.55 -7.26
CA GLU A 271 9.87 24.72 -6.68
C GLU A 271 8.48 25.24 -7.14
N LEU A 272 7.76 24.39 -7.91
CA LEU A 272 6.43 24.72 -8.45
C LEU A 272 5.32 24.36 -7.46
N GLN A 273 5.60 23.45 -6.53
CA GLN A 273 4.67 23.00 -5.48
C GLN A 273 5.47 22.51 -4.28
N PRO A 274 5.13 22.99 -3.05
CA PRO A 274 4.15 24.04 -2.73
C PRO A 274 4.56 25.45 -3.14
N GLY A 275 5.85 25.71 -3.39
CA GLY A 275 6.41 27.03 -3.70
C GLY A 275 6.80 27.83 -2.47
N ASP A 276 7.41 28.98 -2.69
CA ASP A 276 8.11 29.78 -1.65
C ASP A 276 7.19 30.34 -0.55
N ASN A 277 5.88 30.44 -0.81
CA ASN A 277 4.90 30.93 0.16
C ASN A 277 4.72 29.98 1.37
N PHE A 278 5.19 28.74 1.27
CA PHE A 278 5.10 27.73 2.32
C PHE A 278 6.48 27.53 2.98
N SER A 279 6.94 28.56 3.72
CA SER A 279 8.30 28.57 4.28
C SER A 279 8.37 28.17 5.76
N SER A 280 7.36 28.53 6.58
CA SER A 280 7.33 28.16 7.98
C SER A 280 6.84 26.71 8.18
N ASP A 281 7.15 26.13 9.35
CA ASP A 281 6.68 24.79 9.73
C ASP A 281 5.15 24.70 9.70
N LYS A 282 4.48 25.77 10.12
CA LYS A 282 3.02 25.87 10.07
C LYS A 282 2.50 25.82 8.63
N ASP A 283 3.12 26.55 7.72
CA ASP A 283 2.71 26.58 6.31
C ASP A 283 3.00 25.24 5.63
N ILE A 284 4.17 24.64 5.89
CA ILE A 284 4.51 23.30 5.39
C ILE A 284 3.50 22.27 5.90
N LEU A 285 3.16 22.29 7.20
CA LEU A 285 2.16 21.38 7.76
C LEU A 285 0.78 21.59 7.14
N GLN A 286 0.40 22.85 6.87
CA GLN A 286 -0.86 23.16 6.19
C GLN A 286 -0.86 22.58 4.75
N PHE A 287 0.24 22.75 4.00
CA PHE A 287 0.41 22.14 2.69
C PHE A 287 0.29 20.59 2.76
N ILE A 288 0.91 19.96 3.76
CA ILE A 288 0.81 18.51 3.96
C ILE A 288 -0.65 18.09 4.17
N ARG A 289 -1.38 18.80 5.04
CA ARG A 289 -2.81 18.52 5.29
C ARG A 289 -3.69 18.65 4.06
N ASP A 290 -3.41 19.62 3.21
CA ASP A 290 -4.24 19.94 2.04
C ASP A 290 -3.89 19.09 0.81
N LYS A 291 -2.66 18.62 0.70
CA LYS A 291 -2.13 18.06 -0.55
C LYS A 291 -1.46 16.70 -0.43
N ALA A 292 -1.15 16.22 0.78
CA ALA A 292 -0.59 14.90 0.93
C ALA A 292 -1.64 13.82 0.63
N GLU A 293 -1.18 12.70 0.11
CA GLU A 293 -2.01 11.59 -0.29
C GLU A 293 -1.46 10.28 0.25
N THR A 294 -2.33 9.30 0.38
CA THR A 294 -1.91 7.92 0.65
C THR A 294 -0.93 7.43 -0.42
N LEU A 295 0.07 6.67 -0.02
CA LEU A 295 0.96 5.95 -0.94
C LEU A 295 0.48 4.54 -1.25
N TYR A 296 -0.76 4.23 -0.89
CA TYR A 296 -1.42 2.94 -1.16
C TYR A 296 -0.74 1.76 -0.47
N HIS A 297 -0.34 1.95 0.79
CA HIS A 297 0.24 0.93 1.65
C HIS A 297 -0.62 0.61 2.88
N PRO A 298 -1.99 0.56 2.79
CA PRO A 298 -2.81 0.29 3.96
C PRO A 298 -2.48 -1.08 4.54
N SER A 299 -2.35 -1.14 5.86
CA SER A 299 -1.89 -2.32 6.59
C SER A 299 -2.47 -2.34 8.01
N GLY A 300 -2.32 -3.46 8.72
CA GLY A 300 -2.48 -3.52 10.17
C GLY A 300 -3.86 -3.84 10.69
N THR A 301 -4.89 -3.90 9.87
CA THR A 301 -6.31 -4.00 10.28
C THR A 301 -6.76 -5.37 10.78
N CYS A 302 -5.89 -6.38 10.72
CA CYS A 302 -6.02 -7.69 11.36
C CYS A 302 -4.70 -8.07 12.00
N LYS A 303 -4.10 -7.15 12.79
CA LYS A 303 -2.70 -7.23 13.23
C LYS A 303 -2.37 -8.55 13.93
N MET A 304 -1.17 -9.04 13.67
CA MET A 304 -0.56 -10.16 14.37
C MET A 304 -0.05 -9.71 15.74
N GLY A 305 -0.08 -10.61 16.73
CA GLY A 305 0.53 -10.36 18.04
C GLY A 305 -0.12 -11.13 19.17
N GLN A 306 0.24 -10.76 20.41
CA GLN A 306 -0.20 -11.43 21.63
C GLN A 306 -1.17 -10.59 22.49
N ASP A 307 -1.30 -9.30 22.19
CA ASP A 307 -2.19 -8.40 22.94
C ASP A 307 -3.68 -8.62 22.60
N LYS A 308 -4.54 -7.98 23.38
CA LYS A 308 -6.02 -8.11 23.25
C LYS A 308 -6.60 -7.58 21.95
N PHE A 309 -5.86 -6.76 21.19
CA PHE A 309 -6.23 -6.26 19.89
C PHE A 309 -5.58 -7.03 18.73
N SER A 310 -4.86 -8.10 19.02
CA SER A 310 -4.30 -8.96 17.99
C SER A 310 -5.36 -9.89 17.43
N VAL A 311 -5.52 -9.88 16.08
CA VAL A 311 -6.52 -10.67 15.35
C VAL A 311 -5.99 -12.05 15.00
N VAL A 312 -4.70 -12.14 14.64
CA VAL A 312 -4.05 -13.40 14.32
C VAL A 312 -2.85 -13.67 15.24
N ASP A 313 -2.51 -14.94 15.38
CA ASP A 313 -1.29 -15.41 16.05
C ASP A 313 -0.07 -15.36 15.12
N GLU A 314 1.09 -15.84 15.60
CA GLU A 314 2.35 -15.91 14.85
C GLU A 314 2.33 -16.89 13.67
N LYS A 315 1.35 -17.80 13.61
CA LYS A 315 1.09 -18.68 12.48
C LYS A 315 -0.05 -18.21 11.58
N LEU A 316 -0.46 -16.96 11.75
CA LEU A 316 -1.52 -16.28 11.00
C LEU A 316 -2.94 -16.86 11.20
N LYS A 317 -3.15 -17.72 12.22
CA LYS A 317 -4.47 -18.27 12.58
C LYS A 317 -5.29 -17.19 13.28
N VAL A 318 -6.56 -17.07 12.93
CA VAL A 318 -7.48 -16.14 13.59
C VAL A 318 -7.76 -16.63 15.01
N LYS A 319 -7.49 -15.78 15.99
CA LYS A 319 -7.60 -16.15 17.42
C LYS A 319 -9.00 -16.52 17.80
N GLY A 320 -9.15 -17.66 18.50
CA GLY A 320 -10.44 -18.17 18.98
C GLY A 320 -11.37 -18.77 17.94
N LEU A 321 -10.88 -18.93 16.71
CA LEU A 321 -11.58 -19.60 15.61
C LEU A 321 -10.70 -20.72 15.04
N GLU A 322 -11.35 -21.73 14.48
CA GLU A 322 -10.69 -22.87 13.85
C GLU A 322 -10.78 -22.74 12.31
N ASN A 323 -9.81 -23.31 11.61
CA ASN A 323 -9.75 -23.42 10.15
C ASN A 323 -9.79 -22.08 9.42
N LEU A 324 -9.24 -21.02 10.01
CA LEU A 324 -9.23 -19.68 9.41
C LEU A 324 -7.90 -18.98 9.64
N ARG A 325 -7.30 -18.48 8.55
CA ARG A 325 -6.10 -17.63 8.57
C ARG A 325 -6.32 -16.31 7.84
N VAL A 326 -5.51 -15.33 8.16
CA VAL A 326 -5.37 -14.09 7.36
C VAL A 326 -3.94 -13.98 6.89
N ALA A 327 -3.73 -13.83 5.58
CA ALA A 327 -2.42 -13.80 4.95
C ALA A 327 -2.31 -12.66 3.92
N ASP A 328 -2.20 -11.43 4.42
CA ASP A 328 -2.03 -10.22 3.61
C ASP A 328 -1.47 -9.07 4.48
N ALA A 329 -1.45 -7.85 3.95
CA ALA A 329 -0.93 -6.68 4.66
C ALA A 329 -1.67 -6.33 5.95
N SER A 330 -2.91 -6.81 6.14
CA SER A 330 -3.68 -6.53 7.35
C SER A 330 -3.04 -7.10 8.62
N ILE A 331 -2.18 -8.12 8.49
CA ILE A 331 -1.57 -8.77 9.65
C ILE A 331 -0.40 -7.96 10.24
N MET A 332 0.12 -6.95 9.55
CA MET A 332 1.28 -6.17 10.00
C MET A 332 0.96 -5.43 11.30
N PRO A 333 1.70 -5.67 12.41
CA PRO A 333 1.46 -4.94 13.66
C PRO A 333 1.91 -3.48 13.59
N THR A 334 2.95 -3.21 12.81
CA THR A 334 3.47 -1.89 12.44
C THR A 334 3.76 -1.86 10.95
N LEU A 335 3.77 -0.66 10.36
CA LEU A 335 4.09 -0.52 8.95
C LEU A 335 5.59 -0.71 8.73
N ILE A 336 5.94 -1.42 7.67
CA ILE A 336 7.34 -1.64 7.28
C ILE A 336 7.96 -0.35 6.73
N SER A 337 9.29 -0.25 6.80
CA SER A 337 10.04 0.90 6.28
C SER A 337 10.25 0.81 4.76
N GLY A 338 9.15 0.95 3.99
CA GLY A 338 9.19 0.89 2.53
C GLY A 338 7.90 0.41 1.90
N ASN A 339 7.97 -0.01 0.63
CA ASN A 339 6.81 -0.45 -0.14
C ASN A 339 6.34 -1.85 0.29
N THR A 340 5.04 -2.06 0.35
CA THR A 340 4.42 -3.26 0.94
C THR A 340 4.34 -4.48 0.02
N ASN A 341 4.60 -4.36 -1.30
CA ASN A 341 4.42 -5.45 -2.25
C ASN A 341 5.30 -6.68 -1.96
N GLY A 342 6.60 -6.48 -1.69
CA GLY A 342 7.52 -7.57 -1.35
C GLY A 342 7.13 -8.29 -0.04
N PRO A 343 6.89 -7.54 1.06
CA PRO A 343 6.37 -8.12 2.30
C PRO A 343 5.06 -8.88 2.15
N CYS A 344 4.10 -8.42 1.31
CA CYS A 344 2.88 -9.18 1.06
C CYS A 344 3.15 -10.55 0.41
N MET A 345 4.09 -10.61 -0.54
CA MET A 345 4.52 -11.89 -1.13
C MET A 345 5.17 -12.79 -0.07
N MET A 346 6.05 -12.24 0.76
CA MET A 346 6.69 -12.97 1.86
C MET A 346 5.66 -13.52 2.87
N ILE A 347 4.63 -12.74 3.21
CA ILE A 347 3.54 -13.19 4.08
C ILE A 347 2.83 -14.40 3.45
N GLY A 348 2.54 -14.36 2.15
CA GLY A 348 1.94 -15.48 1.42
C GLY A 348 2.81 -16.74 1.43
N GLU A 349 4.11 -16.62 1.18
CA GLU A 349 5.09 -17.72 1.24
C GLU A 349 5.15 -18.33 2.65
N ARG A 350 5.24 -17.49 3.69
CA ARG A 350 5.26 -17.96 5.09
C ARG A 350 3.97 -18.63 5.49
N CYS A 351 2.82 -18.12 5.02
CA CYS A 351 1.52 -18.77 5.26
C CYS A 351 1.50 -20.18 4.66
N ALA A 352 1.95 -20.34 3.42
CA ALA A 352 2.02 -21.64 2.77
C ALA A 352 2.95 -22.61 3.52
N GLU A 353 4.10 -22.14 4.00
CA GLU A 353 5.01 -22.95 4.83
C GLU A 353 4.34 -23.39 6.15
N PHE A 354 3.62 -22.51 6.84
CA PHE A 354 2.88 -22.86 8.06
C PHE A 354 1.81 -23.93 7.79
N ILE A 355 1.09 -23.82 6.69
CA ILE A 355 0.06 -24.82 6.33
C ILE A 355 0.70 -26.19 6.06
N ILE A 356 1.81 -26.23 5.31
CA ILE A 356 2.53 -27.48 5.00
C ILE A 356 3.07 -28.14 6.28
N ASN A 357 3.54 -27.35 7.25
CA ASN A 357 4.13 -27.88 8.48
C ASN A 357 3.10 -28.19 9.58
N ASP A 358 1.86 -27.67 9.47
CA ASP A 358 0.76 -27.97 10.41
C ASP A 358 -0.03 -29.22 10.02
N ASN A 359 0.13 -29.73 8.78
CA ASN A 359 -0.42 -30.99 8.24
C ASN A 359 0.64 -32.10 8.24
#